data_35082c89f15531b7aaf4d8a7da37f9ba
#
_entry.id   35082c89f15531b7aaf4d8a7da37f9ba
#
_cell.length_a   1.000
_cell.length_b   1.000
_cell.length_c   1.000
_cell.angle_alpha   90.00
_cell.angle_beta   90.00
_cell.angle_gamma   90.00
#
_symmetry.space_group_name_H-M   'P 1'
#
loop_
_entity.id
_entity.type
_entity.pdbx_description
1 polymer ?
#
loop_
_entity_poly.entity_id
_entity_poly.type
_entity_poly.pdbx_seq_one_letter_code
_entity_poly.pdbx_strand_id
1 'polypeptide(L)'
;MKTNRTNTAGRLLALLLLALMMLSLTACGTKNGDKTDGMSSEPKNAEEAVAMHKDLMEQENTILSENKALWEKVFMAADKGMTMQEDGKNYGDFLLSTIESAKDQFTEDELKLLKEGAEKIRDIETQLTMIEEKYPEAAQESTDGAMSVPAGNDMTTPPDDGSMQKSDDGSMQKFPTFEGKDLDGNTVKSDELFSANAVTVVNFWFTTCNPCVGELSELDALNKELAKKGGSLIGVNTFTLDGDEAAISEAKDVLAKKGATYQNVYFNSDGEAGKFTTNIFAYPTTYVVDRNGNIVGDPIVGAITEKNQAEALQAQIDKALAADAG
;
A
#
# COMPACT_ATOMS: atom_id res chain seq x y z
N MET A 1 -5.64 -57.65 -4.86
CA MET A 1 -4.89 -56.78 -5.80
C MET A 1 -5.86 -55.84 -6.50
N LYS A 2 -5.93 -54.56 -6.08
CA LYS A 2 -6.66 -53.50 -6.75
C LYS A 2 -5.68 -52.38 -7.00
N THR A 3 -5.38 -52.13 -8.25
CA THR A 3 -4.45 -51.10 -8.72
C THR A 3 -5.14 -49.75 -8.76
N ASN A 4 -4.63 -48.79 -7.99
CA ASN A 4 -5.00 -47.39 -8.06
C ASN A 4 -4.41 -46.77 -9.35
N ARG A 5 -5.29 -46.38 -10.27
CA ARG A 5 -4.96 -45.48 -11.38
C ARG A 5 -5.08 -44.04 -10.89
N THR A 6 -3.95 -43.38 -10.72
CA THR A 6 -3.86 -41.95 -10.41
C THR A 6 -4.22 -41.11 -11.64
N ASN A 7 -5.12 -40.17 -11.46
CA ASN A 7 -5.61 -39.23 -12.47
C ASN A 7 -4.52 -38.27 -12.94
N THR A 8 -3.85 -38.61 -14.03
CA THR A 8 -2.89 -37.75 -14.73
C THR A 8 -3.56 -36.72 -15.67
N ALA A 9 -4.86 -36.87 -15.91
CA ALA A 9 -5.62 -35.99 -16.80
C ALA A 9 -5.95 -34.61 -16.21
N GLY A 10 -6.05 -34.49 -14.87
CA GLY A 10 -6.38 -33.23 -14.20
C GLY A 10 -5.23 -32.22 -14.13
N ARG A 11 -3.98 -32.71 -14.17
CA ARG A 11 -2.80 -31.83 -14.13
C ARG A 11 -2.40 -31.21 -15.47
N LEU A 12 -2.78 -31.84 -16.57
CA LEU A 12 -2.54 -31.31 -17.92
C LEU A 12 -3.55 -30.24 -18.34
N LEU A 13 -4.74 -30.22 -17.74
CA LEU A 13 -5.77 -29.21 -18.04
C LEU A 13 -5.48 -27.87 -17.34
N ALA A 14 -4.86 -27.90 -16.16
CA ALA A 14 -4.49 -26.67 -15.43
C ALA A 14 -3.32 -25.92 -16.09
N LEU A 15 -2.38 -26.66 -16.71
CA LEU A 15 -1.25 -26.06 -17.43
C LEU A 15 -1.63 -25.48 -18.81
N LEU A 16 -2.74 -25.90 -19.39
CA LEU A 16 -3.22 -25.40 -20.69
C LEU A 16 -4.04 -24.10 -20.57
N LEU A 17 -4.60 -23.79 -19.42
CA LEU A 17 -5.35 -22.54 -19.17
C LEU A 17 -4.42 -21.36 -18.88
N LEU A 18 -3.22 -21.58 -18.35
CA LEU A 18 -2.21 -20.53 -18.14
C LEU A 18 -1.53 -20.07 -19.45
N ALA A 19 -1.58 -20.87 -20.52
CA ALA A 19 -0.98 -20.51 -21.81
C ALA A 19 -1.91 -19.73 -22.74
N LEU A 20 -3.20 -19.53 -22.38
CA LEU A 20 -4.21 -18.89 -23.24
C LEU A 20 -4.52 -17.43 -22.89
N MET A 21 -3.98 -16.89 -21.80
CA MET A 21 -4.15 -15.47 -21.45
C MET A 21 -3.04 -14.53 -21.96
N MET A 22 -2.07 -15.07 -22.71
CA MET A 22 -0.99 -14.26 -23.28
C MET A 22 -1.19 -13.86 -24.76
N LEU A 23 -2.39 -13.95 -25.30
CA LEU A 23 -2.65 -13.73 -26.73
C LEU A 23 -3.90 -12.87 -26.99
N SER A 24 -3.86 -11.59 -26.57
CA SER A 24 -4.80 -10.63 -27.18
C SER A 24 -4.34 -9.16 -27.03
N LEU A 25 -3.18 -8.83 -27.58
CA LEU A 25 -2.81 -7.44 -27.90
C LEU A 25 -1.99 -7.42 -29.19
N THR A 26 -2.64 -7.73 -30.31
CA THR A 26 -2.11 -7.39 -31.63
C THR A 26 -3.25 -7.02 -32.56
N ALA A 27 -3.43 -5.73 -32.79
CA ALA A 27 -3.90 -5.16 -34.04
C ALA A 27 -3.61 -3.67 -34.09
N CYS A 28 -2.56 -3.22 -34.74
CA CYS A 28 -2.59 -2.61 -36.04
C CYS A 28 -1.18 -2.17 -36.50
N GLY A 29 -0.74 -2.70 -37.66
CA GLY A 29 -0.01 -1.90 -38.65
C GLY A 29 1.49 -2.10 -38.81
N THR A 30 1.85 -2.99 -39.75
CA THR A 30 2.93 -2.93 -40.76
C THR A 30 4.41 -3.14 -40.37
N LYS A 31 4.85 -4.36 -40.71
CA LYS A 31 6.13 -4.80 -41.37
C LYS A 31 7.49 -4.32 -40.87
N ASN A 32 8.21 -5.32 -40.48
CA ASN A 32 9.59 -5.75 -40.63
C ASN A 32 10.40 -5.82 -39.31
N GLY A 33 10.56 -7.06 -38.87
CA GLY A 33 11.76 -7.79 -38.50
C GLY A 33 12.75 -7.10 -37.57
N ASP A 34 12.67 -7.36 -36.29
CA ASP A 34 13.72 -8.05 -35.53
C ASP A 34 13.18 -8.38 -34.13
N LYS A 35 13.56 -9.55 -33.60
CA LYS A 35 13.18 -9.98 -32.27
C LYS A 35 14.13 -9.34 -31.27
N THR A 36 13.63 -8.44 -30.43
CA THR A 36 14.16 -8.17 -29.11
C THR A 36 13.03 -7.77 -28.15
N ASP A 37 13.10 -8.32 -26.95
CA ASP A 37 12.13 -8.25 -25.88
C ASP A 37 11.56 -6.87 -25.55
N GLY A 38 10.31 -6.89 -25.08
CA GLY A 38 9.47 -5.84 -24.56
C GLY A 38 10.11 -4.72 -23.76
N MET A 39 10.66 -3.74 -24.45
CA MET A 39 10.85 -2.40 -23.89
C MET A 39 9.62 -1.58 -24.23
N SER A 40 8.86 -1.18 -23.21
CA SER A 40 7.73 -0.28 -23.37
C SER A 40 8.22 1.02 -24.01
N SER A 41 7.53 1.47 -25.06
CA SER A 41 7.86 2.72 -25.74
C SER A 41 7.68 3.88 -24.75
N GLU A 42 8.68 4.79 -24.67
CA GLU A 42 8.54 6.03 -23.89
C GLU A 42 7.25 6.78 -24.27
N PRO A 43 6.54 7.38 -23.29
CA PRO A 43 5.36 8.18 -23.56
C PRO A 43 5.71 9.41 -24.43
N LYS A 44 4.86 9.76 -25.37
CA LYS A 44 5.09 10.82 -26.36
C LYS A 44 4.63 12.20 -25.89
N ASN A 45 3.76 12.24 -24.90
CA ASN A 45 3.17 13.45 -24.32
C ASN A 45 2.73 13.18 -22.88
N ALA A 46 2.33 14.23 -22.16
CA ALA A 46 1.88 14.15 -20.77
C ALA A 46 0.67 13.23 -20.55
N GLU A 47 -0.33 13.25 -21.44
CA GLU A 47 -1.52 12.40 -21.33
C GLU A 47 -1.15 10.91 -21.44
N GLU A 48 -0.26 10.55 -22.37
CA GLU A 48 0.24 9.17 -22.50
C GLU A 48 1.11 8.79 -21.29
N ALA A 49 1.86 9.75 -20.72
CA ALA A 49 2.66 9.57 -19.53
C ALA A 49 1.78 9.28 -18.27
N VAL A 50 0.73 10.05 -18.07
CA VAL A 50 -0.26 9.82 -16.99
C VAL A 50 -0.90 8.43 -17.10
N ALA A 51 -1.36 8.06 -18.30
CA ALA A 51 -1.96 6.75 -18.52
C ALA A 51 -0.97 5.60 -18.26
N MET A 52 0.28 5.75 -18.70
CA MET A 52 1.34 4.77 -18.50
C MET A 52 1.76 4.68 -17.03
N HIS A 53 1.88 5.79 -16.33
CA HIS A 53 2.19 5.84 -14.90
C HIS A 53 1.14 5.06 -14.11
N LYS A 54 -0.13 5.32 -14.38
CA LYS A 54 -1.25 4.63 -13.74
C LYS A 54 -1.23 3.11 -13.99
N ASP A 55 -1.02 2.69 -15.23
CA ASP A 55 -0.95 1.27 -15.60
C ASP A 55 0.21 0.55 -14.89
N LEU A 56 1.36 1.21 -14.76
CA LEU A 56 2.52 0.68 -14.04
C LEU A 56 2.25 0.52 -12.54
N MET A 57 1.60 1.50 -11.91
CA MET A 57 1.19 1.43 -10.51
C MET A 57 0.18 0.28 -10.26
N GLU A 58 -0.77 0.08 -11.19
CA GLU A 58 -1.74 -1.02 -11.11
C GLU A 58 -1.04 -2.39 -11.26
N GLN A 59 -0.05 -2.50 -12.14
CA GLN A 59 0.74 -3.71 -12.29
C GLN A 59 1.52 -4.05 -11.02
N GLU A 60 2.15 -3.07 -10.37
CA GLU A 60 2.86 -3.25 -9.10
C GLU A 60 1.92 -3.75 -8.00
N ASN A 61 0.78 -3.08 -7.82
CA ASN A 61 -0.25 -3.50 -6.87
C ASN A 61 -0.74 -4.92 -7.13
N THR A 62 -0.90 -5.31 -8.39
CA THR A 62 -1.30 -6.66 -8.78
C THR A 62 -0.25 -7.69 -8.34
N ILE A 63 1.04 -7.44 -8.61
CA ILE A 63 2.13 -8.34 -8.20
C ILE A 63 2.14 -8.56 -6.68
N LEU A 64 1.98 -7.50 -5.90
CA LEU A 64 1.95 -7.57 -4.43
C LEU A 64 0.70 -8.28 -3.90
N SER A 65 -0.44 -8.12 -4.56
CA SER A 65 -1.72 -8.71 -4.13
C SER A 65 -1.88 -10.19 -4.48
N GLU A 66 -1.38 -10.64 -5.64
CA GLU A 66 -1.54 -12.03 -6.11
C GLU A 66 -0.93 -13.09 -5.18
N ASN A 67 0.13 -12.74 -4.44
CA ASN A 67 0.83 -13.64 -3.51
C ASN A 67 0.99 -13.02 -2.13
N LYS A 68 -0.07 -12.36 -1.67
CA LYS A 68 -0.13 -11.59 -0.43
C LYS A 68 0.58 -12.25 0.75
N ALA A 69 0.25 -13.52 1.06
CA ALA A 69 0.84 -14.25 2.18
C ALA A 69 2.36 -14.46 2.07
N LEU A 70 2.91 -14.49 0.85
CA LEU A 70 4.36 -14.58 0.65
C LEU A 70 5.03 -13.22 0.82
N TRP A 71 4.43 -12.16 0.28
CA TRP A 71 4.91 -10.80 0.46
C TRP A 71 4.86 -10.36 1.92
N GLU A 72 3.81 -10.76 2.67
CA GLU A 72 3.74 -10.57 4.12
C GLU A 72 4.97 -11.11 4.86
N LYS A 73 5.42 -12.33 4.51
CA LYS A 73 6.64 -12.91 5.10
C LYS A 73 7.88 -12.10 4.73
N VAL A 74 7.98 -11.59 3.49
CA VAL A 74 9.10 -10.72 3.06
C VAL A 74 9.13 -9.44 3.89
N PHE A 75 8.00 -8.77 4.04
CA PHE A 75 7.92 -7.52 4.82
C PHE A 75 8.19 -7.73 6.30
N MET A 76 7.74 -8.85 6.88
CA MET A 76 8.06 -9.20 8.26
C MET A 76 9.53 -9.54 8.47
N ALA A 77 10.21 -10.02 7.44
CA ALA A 77 11.62 -10.36 7.48
C ALA A 77 12.54 -9.16 7.16
N ALA A 78 11.98 -8.05 6.70
CA ALA A 78 12.75 -6.82 6.49
C ALA A 78 13.37 -6.39 7.82
N ASP A 79 14.69 -6.49 7.92
CA ASP A 79 15.43 -6.05 9.10
C ASP A 79 15.32 -4.52 9.21
N LYS A 80 14.99 -4.04 10.41
CA LYS A 80 14.94 -2.60 10.74
C LYS A 80 16.28 -1.87 10.50
N GLY A 81 17.36 -2.62 10.29
CA GLY A 81 18.68 -2.11 9.93
C GLY A 81 18.94 -2.07 8.41
N MET A 82 18.05 -2.59 7.57
CA MET A 82 18.11 -2.41 6.13
C MET A 82 17.52 -1.04 5.76
N THR A 83 18.22 0.01 6.13
CA THR A 83 17.90 1.34 5.64
C THR A 83 18.14 1.36 4.14
N MET A 84 17.15 1.73 3.37
CA MET A 84 17.34 2.18 1.99
C MET A 84 18.07 3.54 2.02
N GLN A 85 19.26 3.50 2.59
CA GLN A 85 20.09 4.67 2.86
C GLN A 85 20.97 5.02 1.66
N GLU A 86 20.36 5.25 0.52
CA GLU A 86 21.02 6.06 -0.53
C GLU A 86 19.92 6.64 -1.42
N ASP A 87 19.93 7.92 -1.66
CA ASP A 87 19.07 8.60 -2.61
C ASP A 87 19.01 7.80 -3.93
N GLY A 88 17.81 7.36 -4.33
CA GLY A 88 17.57 6.70 -5.60
C GLY A 88 17.60 5.18 -5.61
N LYS A 89 17.52 4.48 -4.48
CA LYS A 89 17.34 3.02 -4.50
C LYS A 89 15.90 2.67 -4.89
N ASN A 90 15.82 1.79 -5.89
CA ASN A 90 14.59 1.26 -6.44
C ASN A 90 13.93 0.30 -5.45
N TYR A 91 12.60 0.38 -5.30
CA TYR A 91 11.84 -0.47 -4.36
C TYR A 91 12.00 -1.97 -4.65
N GLY A 92 12.06 -2.36 -5.92
CA GLY A 92 12.33 -3.76 -6.30
C GLY A 92 13.71 -4.24 -5.83
N ASP A 93 14.73 -3.39 -5.81
CA ASP A 93 16.05 -3.74 -5.28
C ASP A 93 16.01 -3.95 -3.76
N PHE A 94 15.22 -3.15 -3.04
CA PHE A 94 14.94 -3.38 -1.62
C PHE A 94 14.27 -4.73 -1.39
N LEU A 95 13.23 -5.05 -2.15
CA LEU A 95 12.54 -6.33 -2.07
C LEU A 95 13.48 -7.51 -2.34
N LEU A 96 14.31 -7.43 -3.38
CA LEU A 96 15.31 -8.46 -3.72
C LEU A 96 16.31 -8.68 -2.58
N SER A 97 16.80 -7.59 -1.98
CA SER A 97 17.72 -7.66 -0.84
C SER A 97 17.08 -8.31 0.38
N THR A 98 15.83 -7.95 0.67
CA THR A 98 15.06 -8.50 1.78
C THR A 98 14.77 -9.99 1.58
N ILE A 99 14.35 -10.40 0.37
CA ILE A 99 14.13 -11.80 0.01
C ILE A 99 15.41 -12.62 0.19
N GLU A 100 16.57 -12.11 -0.26
CA GLU A 100 17.84 -12.82 -0.11
C GLU A 100 18.25 -12.95 1.36
N SER A 101 18.01 -11.93 2.19
CA SER A 101 18.31 -11.96 3.63
C SER A 101 17.43 -12.97 4.38
N ALA A 102 16.21 -13.15 3.94
CA ALA A 102 15.21 -14.02 4.56
C ALA A 102 15.07 -15.40 3.87
N LYS A 103 15.94 -15.71 2.92
CA LYS A 103 15.82 -16.90 2.03
C LYS A 103 15.56 -18.22 2.74
N ASP A 104 16.10 -18.40 3.95
CA ASP A 104 15.92 -19.61 4.74
C ASP A 104 14.47 -19.80 5.27
N GLN A 105 13.62 -18.78 5.14
CA GLN A 105 12.21 -18.82 5.52
C GLN A 105 11.27 -19.26 4.38
N PHE A 106 11.81 -19.46 3.18
CA PHE A 106 11.05 -19.77 1.97
C PHE A 106 11.51 -21.07 1.32
N THR A 107 10.61 -21.73 0.63
CA THR A 107 10.93 -22.84 -0.27
C THR A 107 11.57 -22.33 -1.57
N GLU A 108 12.22 -23.20 -2.34
CA GLU A 108 12.84 -22.84 -3.63
C GLU A 108 11.81 -22.27 -4.63
N ASP A 109 10.59 -22.84 -4.66
CA ASP A 109 9.51 -22.36 -5.53
C ASP A 109 8.99 -20.98 -5.09
N GLU A 110 8.82 -20.74 -3.77
CA GLU A 110 8.45 -19.45 -3.21
C GLU A 110 9.52 -18.38 -3.49
N LEU A 111 10.81 -18.70 -3.30
CA LEU A 111 11.91 -17.80 -3.60
C LEU A 111 11.96 -17.40 -5.08
N LYS A 112 11.72 -18.34 -5.97
CA LYS A 112 11.67 -18.06 -7.40
C LYS A 112 10.55 -17.09 -7.72
N LEU A 113 9.36 -17.35 -7.20
CA LEU A 113 8.17 -16.52 -7.44
C LEU A 113 8.34 -15.09 -6.88
N LEU A 114 8.88 -14.98 -5.66
CA LEU A 114 9.16 -13.70 -5.03
C LEU A 114 10.22 -12.89 -5.80
N LYS A 115 11.30 -13.52 -6.23
CA LYS A 115 12.36 -12.88 -7.02
C LYS A 115 11.84 -12.40 -8.37
N GLU A 116 11.07 -13.22 -9.08
CA GLU A 116 10.43 -12.83 -10.36
C GLU A 116 9.48 -11.64 -10.16
N GLY A 117 8.73 -11.59 -9.05
CA GLY A 117 7.87 -10.46 -8.70
C GLY A 117 8.67 -9.20 -8.39
N ALA A 118 9.69 -9.30 -7.54
CA ALA A 118 10.55 -8.17 -7.17
C ALA A 118 11.36 -7.61 -8.37
N GLU A 119 11.80 -8.45 -9.31
CA GLU A 119 12.45 -8.01 -10.55
C GLU A 119 11.47 -7.21 -11.43
N LYS A 120 10.22 -7.64 -11.54
CA LYS A 120 9.19 -6.88 -12.28
C LYS A 120 8.89 -5.55 -11.61
N ILE A 121 8.77 -5.52 -10.28
CA ILE A 121 8.59 -4.26 -9.52
C ILE A 121 9.78 -3.33 -9.76
N ARG A 122 11.00 -3.82 -9.73
CA ARG A 122 12.19 -3.02 -10.05
C ARG A 122 12.12 -2.37 -11.44
N ASP A 123 11.68 -3.14 -12.44
CA ASP A 123 11.55 -2.63 -13.81
C ASP A 123 10.41 -1.60 -13.92
N ILE A 124 9.30 -1.80 -13.19
CA ILE A 124 8.19 -0.85 -13.07
C ILE A 124 8.67 0.46 -12.44
N GLU A 125 9.32 0.40 -11.30
CA GLU A 125 9.86 1.53 -10.56
C GLU A 125 10.86 2.36 -11.40
N THR A 126 11.69 1.68 -12.19
CA THR A 126 12.61 2.33 -13.11
C THR A 126 11.85 3.12 -14.19
N GLN A 127 10.74 2.59 -14.68
CA GLN A 127 9.91 3.27 -15.67
C GLN A 127 9.12 4.43 -15.03
N LEU A 128 8.58 4.25 -13.83
CA LEU A 128 7.91 5.31 -13.06
C LEU A 128 8.87 6.50 -12.85
N THR A 129 10.08 6.24 -12.37
CA THR A 129 11.11 7.28 -12.18
C THR A 129 11.39 8.04 -13.48
N MET A 130 11.55 7.35 -14.61
CA MET A 130 11.79 8.00 -15.91
C MET A 130 10.58 8.85 -16.36
N ILE A 131 9.37 8.40 -16.12
CA ILE A 131 8.15 9.13 -16.43
C ILE A 131 8.05 10.39 -15.57
N GLU A 132 8.26 10.27 -14.27
CA GLU A 132 8.18 11.36 -13.29
C GLU A 132 9.26 12.44 -13.52
N GLU A 133 10.48 12.03 -13.90
CA GLU A 133 11.54 12.98 -14.25
C GLU A 133 11.22 13.78 -15.51
N LYS A 134 10.58 13.14 -16.50
CA LYS A 134 10.30 13.76 -17.80
C LYS A 134 8.95 14.48 -17.84
N TYR A 135 7.98 13.98 -17.08
CA TYR A 135 6.60 14.46 -16.99
C TYR A 135 6.17 14.54 -15.53
N PRO A 136 6.66 15.52 -14.75
CA PRO A 136 6.33 15.63 -13.32
C PRO A 136 4.84 15.69 -13.02
N GLU A 137 4.03 16.16 -13.98
CA GLU A 137 2.57 16.17 -13.92
C GLU A 137 1.96 14.76 -13.91
N ALA A 138 2.65 13.75 -14.48
CA ALA A 138 2.13 12.38 -14.50
C ALA A 138 1.97 11.79 -13.08
N ALA A 139 2.87 12.14 -12.16
CA ALA A 139 2.75 11.79 -10.76
C ALA A 139 1.62 12.54 -10.04
N GLN A 140 1.19 13.71 -10.55
CA GLN A 140 0.12 14.54 -9.97
C GLN A 140 -1.25 14.22 -10.55
N GLU A 141 -1.35 13.95 -11.85
CA GLU A 141 -2.62 13.71 -12.56
C GLU A 141 -3.06 12.24 -12.54
N SER A 142 -2.18 11.28 -12.25
CA SER A 142 -2.58 9.88 -12.02
C SER A 142 -3.49 9.74 -10.79
N THR A 143 -3.60 10.79 -9.97
CA THR A 143 -4.51 10.90 -8.84
C THR A 143 -5.93 11.36 -9.22
N ASP A 144 -6.13 12.02 -10.38
CA ASP A 144 -7.43 12.60 -10.80
C ASP A 144 -8.26 11.71 -11.75
N GLY A 145 -7.68 10.62 -12.27
CA GLY A 145 -8.27 9.79 -13.33
C GLY A 145 -8.84 8.46 -12.84
N ALA A 146 -10.00 8.46 -12.19
CA ALA A 146 -10.74 7.23 -11.90
C ALA A 146 -11.05 6.45 -13.18
N MET A 147 -10.41 5.29 -13.38
CA MET A 147 -10.82 4.35 -14.44
C MET A 147 -11.84 3.33 -13.91
N SER A 148 -12.95 3.28 -14.62
CA SER A 148 -13.93 2.21 -14.51
C SER A 148 -13.31 0.89 -14.96
N VAL A 149 -13.18 -0.07 -14.07
CA VAL A 149 -12.94 -1.46 -14.42
C VAL A 149 -14.28 -2.08 -14.85
N PRO A 150 -14.37 -2.80 -15.99
CA PRO A 150 -15.58 -3.52 -16.33
C PRO A 150 -15.86 -4.60 -15.29
N ALA A 151 -17.07 -4.61 -14.77
CA ALA A 151 -17.57 -5.64 -13.87
C ALA A 151 -17.47 -7.02 -14.54
N GLY A 152 -16.60 -7.84 -14.01
CA GLY A 152 -16.42 -9.24 -14.37
C GLY A 152 -16.36 -10.10 -13.12
N ASN A 153 -17.52 -10.51 -12.68
CA ASN A 153 -17.88 -11.69 -11.90
C ASN A 153 -17.06 -12.09 -10.66
N ASP A 154 -17.75 -11.92 -9.53
CA ASP A 154 -17.87 -12.88 -8.44
C ASP A 154 -16.62 -13.15 -7.59
N MET A 155 -16.28 -12.14 -6.82
CA MET A 155 -15.86 -12.38 -5.46
C MET A 155 -16.92 -11.78 -4.55
N THR A 156 -17.58 -12.66 -3.81
CA THR A 156 -18.58 -12.35 -2.81
C THR A 156 -18.19 -11.12 -2.02
N THR A 157 -18.90 -10.02 -2.27
CA THR A 157 -18.99 -8.90 -1.35
C THR A 157 -19.15 -9.46 0.07
N PRO A 158 -18.32 -9.05 1.05
CA PRO A 158 -18.73 -9.18 2.43
C PRO A 158 -20.07 -8.47 2.55
N PRO A 159 -21.04 -9.00 3.28
CA PRO A 159 -22.32 -8.34 3.44
C PRO A 159 -22.08 -6.94 4.00
N ASP A 160 -22.60 -5.93 3.32
CA ASP A 160 -22.77 -4.58 3.81
C ASP A 160 -23.74 -4.63 5.01
N ASP A 161 -23.21 -4.91 6.19
CA ASP A 161 -24.00 -4.92 7.43
C ASP A 161 -23.69 -3.70 8.31
N GLY A 162 -22.91 -2.75 7.87
CA GLY A 162 -22.70 -1.52 8.64
C GLY A 162 -22.10 -1.74 10.03
N SER A 163 -21.51 -2.90 10.33
CA SER A 163 -20.96 -3.18 11.64
C SER A 163 -19.55 -2.59 11.80
N MET A 164 -19.34 -1.89 12.91
CA MET A 164 -18.00 -1.66 13.43
C MET A 164 -17.36 -3.03 13.68
N GLN A 165 -16.06 -3.19 13.37
CA GLN A 165 -15.37 -4.45 13.67
C GLN A 165 -15.59 -4.84 15.14
N LYS A 166 -16.18 -6.00 15.34
CA LYS A 166 -16.38 -6.56 16.68
C LYS A 166 -15.33 -7.63 16.93
N SER A 167 -14.73 -7.59 18.12
CA SER A 167 -13.95 -8.71 18.62
C SER A 167 -14.80 -9.98 18.74
N ASP A 168 -14.19 -11.16 18.85
CA ASP A 168 -14.87 -12.45 19.00
C ASP A 168 -15.89 -12.47 20.16
N ASP A 169 -15.75 -11.56 21.16
CA ASP A 169 -16.67 -11.37 22.29
C ASP A 169 -17.80 -10.36 22.00
N GLY A 170 -17.88 -9.82 20.79
CA GLY A 170 -18.89 -8.84 20.38
C GLY A 170 -18.55 -7.38 20.76
N SER A 171 -17.39 -7.10 21.35
CA SER A 171 -16.89 -5.75 21.61
C SER A 171 -16.29 -5.13 20.34
N MET A 172 -16.26 -3.78 20.26
CA MET A 172 -15.58 -3.07 19.18
C MET A 172 -14.07 -3.22 19.32
N GLN A 173 -13.39 -3.47 18.22
CA GLN A 173 -11.92 -3.55 18.21
C GLN A 173 -11.33 -2.18 18.52
N LYS A 174 -10.45 -2.11 19.53
CA LYS A 174 -9.72 -0.90 19.89
C LYS A 174 -8.47 -0.76 19.07
N PHE A 175 -8.18 0.47 18.66
CA PHE A 175 -6.84 0.83 18.22
C PHE A 175 -5.89 0.73 19.42
N PRO A 176 -4.68 0.15 19.26
CA PRO A 176 -3.75 -0.01 20.38
C PRO A 176 -3.34 1.34 20.98
N THR A 177 -3.20 1.38 22.29
CA THR A 177 -2.76 2.58 22.98
C THR A 177 -1.26 2.83 22.79
N PHE A 178 -0.89 4.12 22.70
CA PHE A 178 0.52 4.53 22.65
C PHE A 178 0.76 5.85 23.40
N GLU A 179 1.96 5.98 23.92
CA GLU A 179 2.58 7.24 24.26
C GLU A 179 3.85 7.36 23.41
N GLY A 180 3.90 8.39 22.58
CA GLY A 180 4.95 8.59 21.59
C GLY A 180 5.29 10.05 21.42
N LYS A 181 5.88 10.38 20.31
CA LYS A 181 6.22 11.76 19.94
C LYS A 181 5.84 12.02 18.48
N ASP A 182 5.60 13.28 18.16
CA ASP A 182 5.61 13.72 16.77
C ASP A 182 7.06 13.86 16.25
N LEU A 183 7.21 14.11 14.95
CA LEU A 183 8.54 14.24 14.36
C LEU A 183 9.33 15.46 14.88
N ASP A 184 8.67 16.41 15.56
CA ASP A 184 9.31 17.56 16.19
C ASP A 184 9.66 17.32 17.67
N GLY A 185 9.36 16.12 18.19
CA GLY A 185 9.70 15.68 19.54
C GLY A 185 8.64 16.00 20.60
N ASN A 186 7.48 16.54 20.22
CA ASN A 186 6.39 16.81 21.15
C ASN A 186 5.69 15.49 21.53
N THR A 187 5.35 15.32 22.80
CA THR A 187 4.65 14.13 23.29
C THR A 187 3.25 14.03 22.70
N VAL A 188 2.89 12.84 22.24
CA VAL A 188 1.56 12.49 21.72
C VAL A 188 1.07 11.24 22.43
N LYS A 189 -0.15 11.30 22.98
CA LYS A 189 -0.83 10.15 23.61
C LYS A 189 -2.09 9.81 22.84
N SER A 190 -2.27 8.53 22.52
CA SER A 190 -3.42 8.04 21.77
C SER A 190 -4.75 8.43 22.38
N ASP A 191 -4.90 8.31 23.72
CA ASP A 191 -6.15 8.61 24.42
C ASP A 191 -6.52 10.09 24.30
N GLU A 192 -5.55 10.98 24.44
CA GLU A 192 -5.74 12.42 24.28
C GLU A 192 -6.03 12.77 22.81
N LEU A 193 -5.32 12.15 21.88
CA LEU A 193 -5.50 12.34 20.44
C LEU A 193 -6.90 11.92 19.97
N PHE A 194 -7.33 10.70 20.31
CA PHE A 194 -8.63 10.20 19.87
C PHE A 194 -9.78 10.94 20.56
N SER A 195 -9.72 11.15 21.88
CA SER A 195 -10.77 11.85 22.61
C SER A 195 -10.97 13.32 22.19
N ALA A 196 -9.93 13.95 21.68
CA ALA A 196 -10.01 15.33 21.18
C ALA A 196 -10.69 15.45 19.81
N ASN A 197 -10.83 14.35 19.05
CA ASN A 197 -11.33 14.36 17.68
C ASN A 197 -12.58 13.47 17.52
N ALA A 198 -13.55 13.93 16.75
CA ALA A 198 -14.74 13.14 16.39
C ALA A 198 -14.35 11.88 15.59
N VAL A 199 -13.31 11.99 14.78
CA VAL A 199 -12.70 10.92 13.99
C VAL A 199 -11.21 11.21 13.83
N THR A 200 -10.40 10.15 13.90
CA THR A 200 -8.96 10.22 13.58
C THR A 200 -8.65 9.18 12.49
N VAL A 201 -8.08 9.64 11.39
CA VAL A 201 -7.54 8.76 10.35
C VAL A 201 -6.07 8.48 10.69
N VAL A 202 -5.67 7.20 10.68
CA VAL A 202 -4.30 6.76 10.97
C VAL A 202 -3.74 6.08 9.73
N ASN A 203 -2.79 6.72 9.07
CA ASN A 203 -2.14 6.19 7.87
C ASN A 203 -0.76 5.65 8.19
N PHE A 204 -0.48 4.41 7.81
CA PHE A 204 0.81 3.75 7.94
C PHE A 204 1.55 3.76 6.62
N TRP A 205 2.77 4.26 6.64
CA TRP A 205 3.58 4.48 5.45
C TRP A 205 5.08 4.31 5.74
N PHE A 206 5.92 4.37 4.71
CA PHE A 206 7.38 4.52 4.85
C PHE A 206 7.95 5.30 3.66
N THR A 207 9.14 5.90 3.85
CA THR A 207 9.72 6.90 2.95
C THR A 207 10.05 6.41 1.55
N THR A 208 10.23 5.12 1.38
CA THR A 208 10.60 4.48 0.11
C THR A 208 9.44 3.71 -0.54
N CYS A 209 8.24 3.80 0.01
CA CYS A 209 7.03 3.25 -0.55
C CYS A 209 6.43 4.27 -1.54
N ASN A 210 6.62 4.08 -2.84
CA ASN A 210 6.12 5.00 -3.85
C ASN A 210 4.62 5.27 -3.78
N PRO A 211 3.72 4.26 -3.69
CA PRO A 211 2.29 4.53 -3.53
C PRO A 211 1.98 5.29 -2.23
N CYS A 212 2.72 5.04 -1.13
CA CYS A 212 2.55 5.81 0.11
C CYS A 212 2.95 7.27 -0.07
N VAL A 213 4.10 7.51 -0.68
CA VAL A 213 4.61 8.87 -0.94
C VAL A 213 3.72 9.60 -1.95
N GLY A 214 3.14 8.86 -2.89
CA GLY A 214 2.20 9.37 -3.88
C GLY A 214 0.95 9.99 -3.26
N GLU A 215 0.40 9.42 -2.17
CA GLU A 215 -0.86 9.87 -1.54
C GLU A 215 -0.70 10.96 -0.46
N LEU A 216 0.53 11.38 -0.10
CA LEU A 216 0.76 12.30 1.02
C LEU A 216 0.07 13.66 0.86
N SER A 217 -0.01 14.19 -0.37
CA SER A 217 -0.69 15.45 -0.68
C SER A 217 -2.19 15.35 -0.47
N GLU A 218 -2.80 14.23 -0.87
CA GLU A 218 -4.22 13.94 -0.72
C GLU A 218 -4.58 13.71 0.75
N LEU A 219 -3.71 13.00 1.50
CA LEU A 219 -3.86 12.86 2.95
C LEU A 219 -3.81 14.21 3.67
N ASP A 220 -2.96 15.13 3.22
CA ASP A 220 -2.92 16.50 3.77
C ASP A 220 -4.20 17.30 3.45
N ALA A 221 -4.71 17.16 2.23
CA ALA A 221 -5.99 17.76 1.85
C ALA A 221 -7.14 17.17 2.68
N LEU A 222 -7.17 15.84 2.86
CA LEU A 222 -8.15 15.16 3.71
C LEU A 222 -8.05 15.63 5.16
N ASN A 223 -6.85 15.78 5.73
CA ASN A 223 -6.67 16.31 7.08
C ASN A 223 -7.28 17.69 7.26
N LYS A 224 -7.09 18.57 6.26
CA LYS A 224 -7.70 19.92 6.27
C LYS A 224 -9.24 19.88 6.23
N GLU A 225 -9.83 18.93 5.50
CA GLU A 225 -11.28 18.73 5.48
C GLU A 225 -11.79 18.12 6.79
N LEU A 226 -11.08 17.14 7.36
CA LEU A 226 -11.40 16.55 8.66
C LEU A 226 -11.39 17.59 9.77
N ALA A 227 -10.40 18.49 9.80
CA ALA A 227 -10.31 19.56 10.78
C ALA A 227 -11.55 20.46 10.82
N LYS A 228 -12.20 20.69 9.67
CA LYS A 228 -13.47 21.45 9.58
C LYS A 228 -14.65 20.71 10.24
N LYS A 229 -14.54 19.40 10.37
CA LYS A 229 -15.56 18.51 10.94
C LYS A 229 -15.21 18.03 12.36
N GLY A 230 -14.16 18.60 12.98
CA GLY A 230 -13.68 18.20 14.31
C GLY A 230 -12.90 16.89 14.32
N GLY A 231 -12.36 16.46 13.18
CA GLY A 231 -11.50 15.29 13.04
C GLY A 231 -10.06 15.65 12.74
N SER A 232 -9.21 14.64 12.67
CA SER A 232 -7.78 14.78 12.33
C SER A 232 -7.27 13.58 11.54
N LEU A 233 -6.06 13.72 10.99
CA LEU A 233 -5.30 12.65 10.37
C LEU A 233 -3.89 12.65 10.95
N ILE A 234 -3.37 11.46 11.26
CA ILE A 234 -1.97 11.24 11.62
C ILE A 234 -1.31 10.23 10.71
N GLY A 235 -0.02 10.41 10.45
CA GLY A 235 0.84 9.43 9.81
C GLY A 235 1.68 8.67 10.83
N VAL A 236 1.93 7.40 10.57
CA VAL A 236 2.93 6.59 11.27
C VAL A 236 3.90 6.07 10.23
N ASN A 237 5.08 6.69 10.15
CA ASN A 237 6.15 6.16 9.33
C ASN A 237 6.83 5.00 10.07
N THR A 238 6.80 3.81 9.51
CA THR A 238 7.28 2.60 10.21
C THR A 238 8.79 2.59 10.44
N PHE A 239 9.55 3.36 9.64
CA PHE A 239 10.99 3.49 9.84
C PHE A 239 11.35 4.43 11.00
N THR A 240 10.44 5.32 11.40
CA THR A 240 10.67 6.24 12.53
C THR A 240 10.38 5.63 13.89
N LEU A 241 9.90 4.39 13.96
CA LEU A 241 9.68 3.69 15.23
C LEU A 241 10.98 3.69 16.07
N ASP A 242 10.82 3.67 17.39
CA ASP A 242 11.92 3.78 18.36
C ASP A 242 12.69 5.12 18.31
N GLY A 243 12.27 6.06 17.47
CA GLY A 243 12.84 7.41 17.37
C GLY A 243 14.15 7.47 16.59
N ASP A 244 14.29 6.67 15.52
CA ASP A 244 15.45 6.74 14.63
C ASP A 244 15.59 8.14 14.03
N GLU A 245 16.64 8.86 14.40
CA GLU A 245 16.84 10.26 14.00
C GLU A 245 17.07 10.42 12.49
N ALA A 246 17.71 9.45 11.83
CA ALA A 246 17.96 9.49 10.41
C ALA A 246 16.65 9.30 9.63
N ALA A 247 15.86 8.29 10.02
CA ALA A 247 14.54 8.04 9.43
C ALA A 247 13.55 9.20 9.68
N ILE A 248 13.60 9.84 10.86
CA ILE A 248 12.80 11.04 11.17
C ILE A 248 13.19 12.20 10.24
N SER A 249 14.49 12.41 10.02
CA SER A 249 14.97 13.47 9.09
C SER A 249 14.50 13.21 7.66
N GLU A 250 14.62 11.97 7.20
CA GLU A 250 14.18 11.57 5.86
C GLU A 250 12.65 11.70 5.69
N ALA A 251 11.87 11.26 6.68
CA ALA A 251 10.42 11.40 6.66
C ALA A 251 9.99 12.88 6.57
N LYS A 252 10.65 13.78 7.32
CA LYS A 252 10.41 15.21 7.24
C LYS A 252 10.70 15.78 5.85
N ASP A 253 11.80 15.37 5.24
CA ASP A 253 12.18 15.82 3.89
C ASP A 253 11.15 15.37 2.84
N VAL A 254 10.68 14.12 2.91
CA VAL A 254 9.65 13.60 2.01
C VAL A 254 8.33 14.34 2.21
N LEU A 255 7.86 14.51 3.46
CA LEU A 255 6.64 15.26 3.77
C LEU A 255 6.72 16.70 3.25
N ALA A 256 7.86 17.38 3.45
CA ALA A 256 8.08 18.74 2.97
C ALA A 256 8.05 18.82 1.44
N LYS A 257 8.71 17.89 0.74
CA LYS A 257 8.69 17.81 -0.74
C LYS A 257 7.27 17.62 -1.30
N LYS A 258 6.42 16.86 -0.59
CA LYS A 258 5.02 16.61 -0.97
C LYS A 258 4.04 17.66 -0.43
N GLY A 259 4.51 18.66 0.31
CA GLY A 259 3.67 19.70 0.91
C GLY A 259 2.73 19.18 2.00
N ALA A 260 2.98 18.01 2.54
CA ALA A 260 2.20 17.39 3.61
C ALA A 260 2.59 18.00 4.97
N THR A 261 1.57 18.51 5.69
CA THR A 261 1.74 19.23 6.96
C THR A 261 1.02 18.56 8.14
N TYR A 262 0.28 17.48 7.91
CA TYR A 262 -0.41 16.75 8.95
C TYR A 262 0.59 16.06 9.90
N GLN A 263 0.15 15.85 11.14
CA GLN A 263 1.00 15.29 12.19
C GLN A 263 1.43 13.87 11.85
N ASN A 264 2.74 13.60 11.94
CA ASN A 264 3.28 12.25 11.91
C ASN A 264 3.84 11.92 13.30
N VAL A 265 3.59 10.69 13.75
CA VAL A 265 3.95 10.24 15.10
C VAL A 265 4.80 8.97 15.05
N TYR A 266 5.64 8.79 16.07
CA TYR A 266 6.37 7.56 16.30
C TYR A 266 6.29 7.16 17.77
N PHE A 267 6.48 5.89 18.06
CA PHE A 267 6.44 5.27 19.37
C PHE A 267 7.34 4.04 19.40
N ASN A 268 7.50 3.43 20.58
CA ASN A 268 8.34 2.26 20.74
C ASN A 268 7.75 1.03 20.02
N SER A 269 8.58 0.31 19.30
CA SER A 269 8.20 -0.87 18.53
C SER A 269 7.79 -2.06 19.38
N ASP A 270 8.24 -2.14 20.64
CA ASP A 270 7.91 -3.20 21.60
C ASP A 270 6.58 -2.97 22.34
N GLY A 271 6.01 -1.76 22.26
CA GLY A 271 4.68 -1.43 22.78
C GLY A 271 3.53 -2.08 22.01
N GLU A 272 2.30 -1.92 22.50
CA GLU A 272 1.11 -2.48 21.84
C GLU A 272 0.94 -1.92 20.43
N ALA A 273 1.00 -0.59 20.27
CA ALA A 273 0.91 0.05 18.96
C ALA A 273 2.11 -0.28 18.05
N GLY A 274 3.31 -0.43 18.63
CA GLY A 274 4.48 -0.86 17.87
C GLY A 274 4.31 -2.27 17.30
N LYS A 275 3.89 -3.22 18.11
CA LYS A 275 3.56 -4.59 17.65
C LYS A 275 2.43 -4.61 16.62
N PHE A 276 1.41 -3.78 16.81
CA PHE A 276 0.36 -3.61 15.82
C PHE A 276 0.91 -3.12 14.49
N THR A 277 1.77 -2.09 14.52
CA THR A 277 2.43 -1.52 13.33
C THR A 277 3.31 -2.55 12.64
N THR A 278 4.07 -3.37 13.38
CA THR A 278 4.91 -4.42 12.80
C THR A 278 4.11 -5.59 12.18
N ASN A 279 2.83 -5.70 12.52
CA ASN A 279 1.92 -6.68 11.92
C ASN A 279 1.18 -6.16 10.68
N ILE A 280 1.39 -4.90 10.29
CA ILE A 280 0.85 -4.36 9.03
C ILE A 280 1.70 -4.93 7.89
N PHE A 281 1.04 -5.65 7.00
CA PHE A 281 1.69 -6.46 5.97
C PHE A 281 1.73 -5.81 4.59
N ALA A 282 0.95 -4.76 4.36
CA ALA A 282 0.92 -4.04 3.09
C ALA A 282 0.88 -2.53 3.33
N TYR A 283 1.43 -1.76 2.42
CA TYR A 283 1.54 -0.32 2.53
C TYR A 283 1.13 0.36 1.22
N PRO A 284 0.46 1.52 1.30
CA PRO A 284 -0.04 2.12 2.55
C PRO A 284 -1.22 1.34 3.13
N THR A 285 -1.42 1.44 4.43
CA THR A 285 -2.63 0.95 5.11
C THR A 285 -3.19 2.06 5.99
N THR A 286 -4.50 2.28 5.89
CA THR A 286 -5.19 3.35 6.60
C THR A 286 -6.31 2.80 7.48
N TYR A 287 -6.38 3.29 8.72
CA TYR A 287 -7.44 2.99 9.68
C TYR A 287 -8.25 4.23 10.00
N VAL A 288 -9.53 4.05 10.28
CA VAL A 288 -10.40 5.08 10.84
C VAL A 288 -10.69 4.74 12.30
N VAL A 289 -10.51 5.71 13.20
CA VAL A 289 -10.66 5.53 14.64
C VAL A 289 -11.65 6.56 15.16
N ASP A 290 -12.64 6.13 15.95
CA ASP A 290 -13.62 7.03 16.58
C ASP A 290 -13.04 7.71 17.83
N ARG A 291 -13.81 8.64 18.41
CA ARG A 291 -13.45 9.39 19.64
C ARG A 291 -13.13 8.46 20.83
N ASN A 292 -13.69 7.28 20.86
CA ASN A 292 -13.49 6.32 21.93
C ASN A 292 -12.30 5.40 21.68
N GLY A 293 -11.55 5.61 20.60
CA GLY A 293 -10.43 4.76 20.18
C GLY A 293 -10.87 3.44 19.55
N ASN A 294 -12.11 3.30 19.09
CA ASN A 294 -12.54 2.11 18.37
C ASN A 294 -12.19 2.23 16.89
N ILE A 295 -11.73 1.13 16.30
CA ILE A 295 -11.54 1.01 14.85
C ILE A 295 -12.91 0.94 14.18
N VAL A 296 -13.12 1.75 13.15
CA VAL A 296 -14.37 1.85 12.39
C VAL A 296 -14.18 1.22 11.02
N GLY A 297 -14.77 0.06 10.79
CA GLY A 297 -14.65 -0.70 9.55
C GLY A 297 -13.32 -1.44 9.43
N ASP A 298 -13.09 -2.00 8.24
CA ASP A 298 -11.88 -2.75 7.93
C ASP A 298 -10.70 -1.83 7.56
N PRO A 299 -9.44 -2.28 7.75
CA PRO A 299 -8.29 -1.51 7.28
C PRO A 299 -8.35 -1.31 5.76
N ILE A 300 -8.10 -0.09 5.32
CA ILE A 300 -8.02 0.25 3.90
C ILE A 300 -6.58 0.00 3.45
N VAL A 301 -6.40 -1.04 2.66
CA VAL A 301 -5.10 -1.44 2.10
C VAL A 301 -4.98 -0.87 0.69
N GLY A 302 -3.86 -0.20 0.41
CA GLY A 302 -3.59 0.52 -0.83
C GLY A 302 -3.84 2.02 -0.72
N ALA A 303 -3.33 2.76 -1.70
CA ALA A 303 -3.33 4.22 -1.69
C ALA A 303 -4.76 4.79 -1.81
N ILE A 304 -5.05 5.85 -1.04
CA ILE A 304 -6.35 6.54 -1.08
C ILE A 304 -6.54 7.38 -2.36
N THR A 305 -5.54 7.49 -3.19
CA THR A 305 -5.64 8.02 -4.55
C THR A 305 -6.48 7.11 -5.45
N GLU A 306 -6.60 5.83 -5.10
CA GLU A 306 -7.45 4.87 -5.79
C GLU A 306 -8.91 5.04 -5.36
N LYS A 307 -9.82 5.05 -6.35
CA LYS A 307 -11.24 5.36 -6.14
C LYS A 307 -11.91 4.48 -5.07
N ASN A 308 -11.66 3.17 -5.12
CA ASN A 308 -12.30 2.22 -4.19
C ASN A 308 -11.83 2.47 -2.75
N GLN A 309 -10.54 2.74 -2.55
CA GLN A 309 -9.95 3.07 -1.26
C GLN A 309 -10.45 4.41 -0.73
N ALA A 310 -10.53 5.42 -1.60
CA ALA A 310 -11.10 6.73 -1.25
C ALA A 310 -12.56 6.63 -0.82
N GLU A 311 -13.40 5.90 -1.57
CA GLU A 311 -14.81 5.69 -1.25
C GLU A 311 -14.99 4.90 0.06
N ALA A 312 -14.20 3.85 0.27
CA ALA A 312 -14.22 3.07 1.51
C ALA A 312 -13.79 3.93 2.72
N LEU A 313 -12.72 4.71 2.58
CA LEU A 313 -12.25 5.64 3.62
C LEU A 313 -13.31 6.67 3.95
N GLN A 314 -13.92 7.31 2.94
CA GLN A 314 -14.96 8.30 3.15
C GLN A 314 -16.20 7.73 3.86
N ALA A 315 -16.63 6.52 3.48
CA ALA A 315 -17.76 5.84 4.12
C ALA A 315 -17.48 5.55 5.61
N GLN A 316 -16.26 5.13 5.96
CA GLN A 316 -15.88 4.89 7.35
C GLN A 316 -15.78 6.20 8.15
N ILE A 317 -15.23 7.26 7.56
CA ILE A 317 -15.19 8.60 8.16
C ILE A 317 -16.61 9.10 8.45
N ASP A 318 -17.51 9.00 7.49
CA ASP A 318 -18.89 9.46 7.65
C ASP A 318 -19.62 8.65 8.74
N LYS A 319 -19.35 7.35 8.84
CA LYS A 319 -19.88 6.50 9.91
C LYS A 319 -19.37 6.92 11.28
N ALA A 320 -18.06 7.19 11.42
CA ALA A 320 -17.48 7.67 12.68
C ALA A 320 -18.08 9.02 13.11
N LEU A 321 -18.17 9.99 12.18
CA LEU A 321 -18.75 11.29 12.42
C LEU A 321 -20.25 11.22 12.80
N ALA A 322 -21.01 10.35 12.15
CA ALA A 322 -22.42 10.15 12.47
C ALA A 322 -22.62 9.56 13.89
N ALA A 323 -21.73 8.66 14.31
CA ALA A 323 -21.75 8.08 15.64
C ALA A 323 -21.34 9.09 16.74
N ASP A 324 -20.48 10.06 16.44
CA ASP A 324 -20.06 11.12 17.38
C ASP A 324 -21.15 12.20 17.58
N ALA A 325 -22.01 12.41 16.58
CA ALA A 325 -23.06 13.42 16.61
C ALA A 325 -24.35 12.99 17.39
N GLY A 326 -24.48 11.71 17.75
CA GLY A 326 -25.63 11.12 18.47
C GLY A 326 -25.35 10.95 19.93
#